data_350ba54374cd7a39823ada7cb262f676
#
_entry.id   350ba54374cd7a39823ada7cb262f676
#
_cell.length_a   1.000
_cell.length_b   1.000
_cell.length_c   1.000
_cell.angle_alpha   90.00
_cell.angle_beta   90.00
_cell.angle_gamma   90.00
#
_symmetry.space_group_name_H-M   'P 1'
#
loop_
_entity.id
_entity.type
_entity.pdbx_description
1 polymer ?
#
loop_
_entity_poly.entity_id
_entity_poly.type
_entity_poly.pdbx_seq_one_letter_code
_entity_poly.pdbx_strand_id
1 'polypeptide(L)'
;MMKKINEFFLNLTVVIIDFLYQGRDFQRFWVLEEIARAPYFAFLSVLHFRESLGLRGQEHLYLMKEHFAQTLNETEHLEYMESRGGNSYWIDRFFARHLVLVYYWVNVVYYWVAPRSAYHLSYEVEVHASLTYAEYLTRFPDDKKICEIMNDEIQHFQELAEAIRLIDPDRLTVKEKEFPA
;
A
#
# COMPACT_ATOMS: atom_id res chain seq x y z
N MET A 1 14.43 -13.57 6.89
CA MET A 1 13.28 -14.19 7.60
C MET A 1 12.01 -13.36 7.40
N MET A 2 11.99 -12.08 7.79
CA MET A 2 10.81 -11.21 7.67
C MET A 2 10.25 -11.10 6.23
N LYS A 3 11.12 -11.01 5.21
CA LYS A 3 10.68 -10.98 3.80
C LYS A 3 9.81 -12.21 3.43
N LYS A 4 10.23 -13.42 3.79
CA LYS A 4 9.44 -14.65 3.55
C LYS A 4 8.11 -14.67 4.30
N ILE A 5 8.05 -14.03 5.47
CA ILE A 5 6.82 -13.89 6.25
C ILE A 5 5.86 -12.95 5.52
N ASN A 6 6.35 -11.81 5.02
CA ASN A 6 5.55 -10.86 4.23
C ASN A 6 4.99 -11.54 2.97
N GLU A 7 5.84 -12.23 2.22
CA GLU A 7 5.43 -12.97 1.01
C GLU A 7 4.36 -14.02 1.31
N PHE A 8 4.49 -14.75 2.42
CA PHE A 8 3.49 -15.74 2.82
C PHE A 8 2.14 -15.11 3.14
N PHE A 9 2.12 -14.03 3.96
CA PHE A 9 0.87 -13.37 4.32
C PHE A 9 0.23 -12.68 3.12
N LEU A 10 1.01 -12.04 2.26
CA LEU A 10 0.50 -11.44 1.03
C LEU A 10 -0.14 -12.51 0.14
N ASN A 11 0.58 -13.58 -0.17
CA ASN A 11 0.06 -14.66 -1.02
C ASN A 11 -1.21 -15.30 -0.46
N LEU A 12 -1.28 -15.50 0.86
CA LEU A 12 -2.47 -16.02 1.51
C LEU A 12 -3.66 -15.06 1.35
N THR A 13 -3.44 -13.77 1.57
CA THR A 13 -4.46 -12.72 1.40
C THR A 13 -4.95 -12.65 -0.05
N VAL A 14 -4.03 -12.68 -1.01
CA VAL A 14 -4.34 -12.68 -2.45
C VAL A 14 -5.22 -13.87 -2.81
N VAL A 15 -4.83 -15.08 -2.43
CA VAL A 15 -5.61 -16.30 -2.71
C VAL A 15 -7.03 -16.21 -2.13
N ILE A 16 -7.17 -15.67 -0.91
CA ILE A 16 -8.49 -15.49 -0.27
C ILE A 16 -9.32 -14.47 -1.06
N ILE A 17 -8.75 -13.33 -1.42
CA ILE A 17 -9.46 -12.27 -2.16
C ILE A 17 -9.86 -12.78 -3.54
N ASP A 18 -8.96 -13.42 -4.28
CA ASP A 18 -9.24 -13.97 -5.60
C ASP A 18 -10.37 -14.99 -5.56
N PHE A 19 -10.39 -15.86 -4.56
CA PHE A 19 -11.46 -16.84 -4.37
C PHE A 19 -12.80 -16.18 -4.04
N LEU A 20 -12.81 -15.20 -3.11
CA LEU A 20 -14.04 -14.54 -2.66
C LEU A 20 -14.65 -13.62 -3.72
N TYR A 21 -13.81 -12.98 -4.55
CA TYR A 21 -14.23 -11.95 -5.50
C TYR A 21 -14.12 -12.39 -6.97
N GLN A 22 -14.05 -13.70 -7.24
CA GLN A 22 -14.00 -14.22 -8.60
C GLN A 22 -15.16 -13.69 -9.47
N GLY A 23 -14.82 -13.04 -10.60
CA GLY A 23 -15.79 -12.42 -11.51
C GLY A 23 -16.46 -11.14 -11.01
N ARG A 24 -15.97 -10.56 -9.91
CA ARG A 24 -16.47 -9.32 -9.30
C ARG A 24 -15.34 -8.28 -9.22
N ASP A 25 -14.86 -7.81 -10.38
CA ASP A 25 -13.65 -6.98 -10.48
C ASP A 25 -13.70 -5.73 -9.57
N PHE A 26 -14.78 -4.93 -9.61
CA PHE A 26 -14.85 -3.70 -8.82
C PHE A 26 -15.01 -3.93 -7.31
N GLN A 27 -15.62 -5.03 -6.88
CA GLN A 27 -15.62 -5.41 -5.46
C GLN A 27 -14.24 -5.85 -5.00
N ARG A 28 -13.50 -6.61 -5.85
CA ARG A 28 -12.11 -6.99 -5.61
C ARG A 28 -11.22 -5.75 -5.49
N PHE A 29 -11.31 -4.82 -6.43
CA PHE A 29 -10.56 -3.56 -6.42
C PHE A 29 -10.87 -2.73 -5.18
N TRP A 30 -12.15 -2.58 -4.84
CA TRP A 30 -12.56 -1.84 -3.64
C TRP A 30 -11.93 -2.41 -2.35
N VAL A 31 -11.85 -3.74 -2.21
CA VAL A 31 -11.18 -4.38 -1.07
C VAL A 31 -9.67 -4.17 -1.11
N LEU A 32 -9.05 -4.23 -2.30
CA LEU A 32 -7.62 -3.96 -2.46
C LEU A 32 -7.28 -2.53 -2.03
N GLU A 33 -8.04 -1.52 -2.45
CA GLU A 33 -7.85 -0.13 -2.05
C GLU A 33 -8.05 0.09 -0.53
N GLU A 34 -9.04 -0.58 0.08
CA GLU A 34 -9.20 -0.53 1.54
C GLU A 34 -7.96 -1.12 2.26
N ILE A 35 -7.34 -2.16 1.70
CA ILE A 35 -6.12 -2.76 2.25
C ILE A 35 -4.90 -1.88 1.99
N ALA A 36 -4.69 -1.38 0.76
CA ALA A 36 -3.54 -0.60 0.35
C ALA A 36 -3.43 0.72 1.15
N ARG A 37 -4.55 1.38 1.39
CA ARG A 37 -4.61 2.63 2.16
C ARG A 37 -4.21 2.49 3.64
N ALA A 38 -4.48 1.35 4.27
CA ALA A 38 -4.32 1.18 5.72
C ALA A 38 -2.88 1.36 6.23
N PRO A 39 -1.82 0.87 5.56
CA PRO A 39 -0.44 1.10 5.96
C PRO A 39 -0.04 2.57 6.00
N TYR A 40 -0.49 3.38 5.05
CA TYR A 40 -0.16 4.81 5.00
C TYR A 40 -0.70 5.56 6.21
N PHE A 41 -1.93 5.29 6.64
CA PHE A 41 -2.47 5.81 7.90
C PHE A 41 -1.65 5.37 9.10
N ALA A 42 -1.22 4.11 9.12
CA ALA A 42 -0.39 3.58 10.20
C ALA A 42 0.99 4.25 10.24
N PHE A 43 1.62 4.45 9.07
CA PHE A 43 2.91 5.13 8.96
C PHE A 43 2.82 6.58 9.45
N LEU A 44 1.81 7.32 9.01
CA LEU A 44 1.54 8.69 9.48
C LEU A 44 1.36 8.74 10.99
N SER A 45 0.58 7.82 11.55
CA SER A 45 0.32 7.76 12.99
C SER A 45 1.60 7.52 13.79
N VAL A 46 2.45 6.59 13.33
CA VAL A 46 3.73 6.28 13.99
C VAL A 46 4.72 7.44 13.83
N LEU A 47 4.81 8.06 12.65
CA LEU A 47 5.66 9.23 12.44
C LEU A 47 5.25 10.39 13.34
N HIS A 48 3.96 10.68 13.44
CA HIS A 48 3.44 11.70 14.34
C HIS A 48 3.75 11.39 15.82
N PHE A 49 3.59 10.12 16.23
CA PHE A 49 3.95 9.71 17.58
C PHE A 49 5.45 9.83 17.84
N ARG A 50 6.32 9.48 16.90
CA ARG A 50 7.77 9.70 17.00
C ARG A 50 8.11 11.17 17.16
N GLU A 51 7.43 12.04 16.42
CA GLU A 51 7.60 13.50 16.53
C GLU A 51 7.29 14.00 17.94
N SER A 52 6.20 13.52 18.56
CA SER A 52 5.82 13.88 19.93
C SER A 52 6.86 13.45 20.98
N LEU A 53 7.66 12.43 20.68
CA LEU A 53 8.76 11.96 21.53
C LEU A 53 10.12 12.62 21.18
N GLY A 54 10.14 13.57 20.25
CA GLY A 54 11.39 14.19 19.77
C GLY A 54 12.25 13.28 18.88
N LEU A 55 11.74 12.15 18.44
CA LEU A 55 12.41 11.17 17.58
C LEU A 55 12.19 11.50 16.09
N ARG A 56 12.70 12.63 15.65
CA ARG A 56 12.53 13.17 14.31
C ARG A 56 13.82 13.02 13.50
N GLY A 57 13.81 12.15 12.48
CA GLY A 57 14.91 12.02 11.53
C GLY A 57 14.91 13.13 10.46
N GLN A 58 15.94 13.22 9.65
CA GLN A 58 16.03 14.20 8.54
C GLN A 58 14.97 13.95 7.47
N GLU A 59 14.67 12.68 7.21
CA GLU A 59 13.67 12.21 6.25
C GLU A 59 12.23 12.34 6.73
N HIS A 60 12.02 12.66 8.02
CA HIS A 60 10.72 12.63 8.67
C HIS A 60 9.64 13.43 7.93
N LEU A 61 9.94 14.69 7.59
CA LEU A 61 8.99 15.58 6.91
C LEU A 61 8.69 15.10 5.48
N TYR A 62 9.69 14.53 4.81
CA TYR A 62 9.52 13.94 3.48
C TYR A 62 8.54 12.77 3.56
N LEU A 63 8.80 11.78 4.44
CA LEU A 63 7.94 10.62 4.61
C LEU A 63 6.51 10.99 5.02
N MET A 64 6.34 11.99 5.91
CA MET A 64 5.01 12.50 6.28
C MET A 64 4.24 13.01 5.06
N LYS A 65 4.88 13.79 4.18
CA LYS A 65 4.24 14.34 2.98
C LYS A 65 3.87 13.25 1.99
N GLU A 66 4.79 12.32 1.73
CA GLU A 66 4.57 11.21 0.81
C GLU A 66 3.39 10.34 1.26
N HIS A 67 3.41 9.88 2.52
CA HIS A 67 2.32 9.02 3.00
C HIS A 67 0.98 9.75 3.10
N PHE A 68 0.99 11.06 3.32
CA PHE A 68 -0.24 11.84 3.28
C PHE A 68 -0.79 11.93 1.84
N ALA A 69 0.08 12.17 0.86
CA ALA A 69 -0.30 12.19 -0.55
C ALA A 69 -0.84 10.82 -1.01
N GLN A 70 -0.12 9.74 -0.69
CA GLN A 70 -0.55 8.37 -0.97
C GLN A 70 -1.90 8.05 -0.33
N THR A 71 -2.12 8.44 0.95
CA THR A 71 -3.41 8.25 1.62
C THR A 71 -4.57 8.93 0.90
N LEU A 72 -4.36 10.15 0.39
CA LEU A 72 -5.38 10.88 -0.37
C LEU A 72 -5.66 10.21 -1.72
N ASN A 73 -4.61 9.82 -2.43
CA ASN A 73 -4.73 9.15 -3.73
C ASN A 73 -5.48 7.81 -3.60
N GLU A 74 -5.12 6.96 -2.63
CA GLU A 74 -5.85 5.72 -2.32
C GLU A 74 -7.33 5.97 -1.97
N THR A 75 -7.62 7.12 -1.35
CA THR A 75 -9.01 7.49 -1.04
C THR A 75 -9.77 7.83 -2.32
N GLU A 76 -9.15 8.52 -3.28
CA GLU A 76 -9.74 8.82 -4.59
C GLU A 76 -9.97 7.54 -5.41
N HIS A 77 -9.02 6.59 -5.39
CA HIS A 77 -9.21 5.27 -6.00
C HIS A 77 -10.41 4.55 -5.40
N LEU A 78 -10.50 4.52 -4.08
CA LEU A 78 -11.61 3.89 -3.36
C LEU A 78 -12.96 4.51 -3.74
N GLU A 79 -13.06 5.85 -3.80
CA GLU A 79 -14.28 6.56 -4.24
C GLU A 79 -14.67 6.18 -5.66
N TYR A 80 -13.69 6.07 -6.56
CA TYR A 80 -13.95 5.59 -7.91
C TYR A 80 -14.49 4.16 -7.92
N MET A 81 -13.89 3.22 -7.15
CA MET A 81 -14.40 1.85 -7.05
C MET A 81 -15.81 1.80 -6.45
N GLU A 82 -16.11 2.67 -5.48
CA GLU A 82 -17.47 2.82 -4.93
C GLU A 82 -18.46 3.29 -5.99
N SER A 83 -18.09 4.26 -6.83
CA SER A 83 -18.93 4.74 -7.94
C SER A 83 -19.26 3.66 -8.97
N ARG A 84 -18.40 2.64 -9.06
CA ARG A 84 -18.56 1.47 -9.94
C ARG A 84 -19.26 0.30 -9.24
N GLY A 85 -19.76 0.50 -8.02
CA GLY A 85 -20.47 -0.51 -7.24
C GLY A 85 -19.58 -1.47 -6.45
N GLY A 86 -18.31 -1.14 -6.25
CA GLY A 86 -17.35 -1.95 -5.49
C GLY A 86 -17.82 -2.24 -4.06
N ASN A 87 -18.53 -1.32 -3.44
CA ASN A 87 -19.06 -1.44 -2.08
C ASN A 87 -20.54 -1.84 -2.01
N SER A 88 -21.14 -2.38 -3.07
CA SER A 88 -22.61 -2.64 -3.15
C SER A 88 -23.11 -3.60 -2.09
N TYR A 89 -22.33 -4.60 -1.71
CA TYR A 89 -22.73 -5.62 -0.74
C TYR A 89 -22.36 -5.20 0.68
N TRP A 90 -23.36 -5.16 1.58
CA TRP A 90 -23.13 -4.79 2.98
C TRP A 90 -22.15 -5.72 3.70
N ILE A 91 -22.17 -7.01 3.34
CA ILE A 91 -21.30 -8.02 3.94
C ILE A 91 -19.81 -7.74 3.61
N ASP A 92 -19.52 -7.37 2.35
CA ASP A 92 -18.18 -7.01 1.90
C ASP A 92 -17.70 -5.77 2.67
N ARG A 93 -18.54 -4.72 2.78
CA ARG A 93 -18.24 -3.52 3.57
C ARG A 93 -17.97 -3.81 5.04
N PHE A 94 -18.81 -4.65 5.64
CA PHE A 94 -18.67 -5.00 7.05
C PHE A 94 -17.34 -5.70 7.31
N PHE A 95 -17.06 -6.79 6.60
CA PHE A 95 -15.84 -7.56 6.83
C PHE A 95 -14.58 -6.80 6.40
N ALA A 96 -14.55 -6.18 5.23
CA ALA A 96 -13.38 -5.44 4.77
C ALA A 96 -12.98 -4.35 5.77
N ARG A 97 -13.92 -3.47 6.16
CA ARG A 97 -13.61 -2.36 7.08
C ARG A 97 -13.18 -2.80 8.48
N HIS A 98 -13.76 -3.88 9.01
CA HIS A 98 -13.34 -4.40 10.32
C HIS A 98 -11.99 -5.09 10.26
N LEU A 99 -11.71 -5.87 9.22
CA LEU A 99 -10.42 -6.52 9.03
C LEU A 99 -9.31 -5.49 8.75
N VAL A 100 -9.61 -4.46 7.97
CA VAL A 100 -8.68 -3.36 7.69
C VAL A 100 -8.37 -2.56 8.96
N LEU A 101 -9.33 -2.37 9.86
CA LEU A 101 -9.06 -1.74 11.16
C LEU A 101 -8.07 -2.58 12.00
N VAL A 102 -8.20 -3.90 12.01
CA VAL A 102 -7.21 -4.79 12.67
C VAL A 102 -5.87 -4.69 11.95
N TYR A 103 -5.86 -4.74 10.63
CA TYR A 103 -4.66 -4.62 9.81
C TYR A 103 -3.94 -3.29 10.02
N TYR A 104 -4.66 -2.17 10.17
CA TYR A 104 -4.09 -0.88 10.54
C TYR A 104 -3.29 -0.98 11.84
N TRP A 105 -3.86 -1.55 12.92
CA TRP A 105 -3.15 -1.69 14.18
C TRP A 105 -1.94 -2.64 14.10
N VAL A 106 -2.04 -3.70 13.30
CA VAL A 106 -0.89 -4.56 13.00
C VAL A 106 0.22 -3.74 12.32
N ASN A 107 -0.11 -2.90 11.34
CA ASN A 107 0.86 -2.03 10.66
C ASN A 107 1.46 -0.97 11.59
N VAL A 108 0.68 -0.39 12.52
CA VAL A 108 1.21 0.54 13.54
C VAL A 108 2.32 -0.13 14.35
N VAL A 109 2.07 -1.32 14.89
CA VAL A 109 3.07 -2.07 15.66
C VAL A 109 4.23 -2.50 14.76
N TYR A 110 3.93 -2.99 13.56
CA TYR A 110 4.93 -3.48 12.63
C TYR A 110 5.88 -2.39 12.17
N TYR A 111 5.35 -1.21 11.80
CA TYR A 111 6.17 -0.08 11.41
C TYR A 111 6.96 0.52 12.59
N TRP A 112 6.40 0.50 13.79
CA TRP A 112 7.12 0.93 14.98
C TRP A 112 8.37 0.07 15.25
N VAL A 113 8.24 -1.26 15.14
CA VAL A 113 9.29 -2.23 15.49
C VAL A 113 10.25 -2.49 14.34
N ALA A 114 9.75 -2.57 13.11
CA ALA A 114 10.50 -2.98 11.92
C ALA A 114 10.10 -2.16 10.68
N PRO A 115 10.38 -0.84 10.65
CA PRO A 115 9.88 0.08 9.61
C PRO A 115 10.26 -0.36 8.20
N ARG A 116 11.48 -0.83 7.99
CA ARG A 116 11.92 -1.34 6.69
C ARG A 116 11.09 -2.52 6.20
N SER A 117 10.76 -3.45 7.10
CA SER A 117 9.98 -4.64 6.75
C SER A 117 8.51 -4.29 6.49
N ALA A 118 7.98 -3.29 7.21
CA ALA A 118 6.65 -2.76 6.98
C ALA A 118 6.55 -2.08 5.60
N TYR A 119 7.50 -1.22 5.24
CA TYR A 119 7.57 -0.66 3.89
C TYR A 119 7.72 -1.71 2.80
N HIS A 120 8.50 -2.77 3.06
CA HIS A 120 8.63 -3.86 2.09
C HIS A 120 7.31 -4.60 1.89
N LEU A 121 6.52 -4.80 2.96
CA LEU A 121 5.18 -5.39 2.82
C LEU A 121 4.27 -4.51 1.96
N SER A 122 4.22 -3.21 2.25
CA SER A 122 3.42 -2.27 1.46
C SER A 122 3.89 -2.20 0.00
N TYR A 123 5.20 -2.19 -0.25
CA TYR A 123 5.76 -2.28 -1.60
C TYR A 123 5.23 -3.50 -2.37
N GLU A 124 5.21 -4.67 -1.76
CA GLU A 124 4.71 -5.89 -2.41
C GLU A 124 3.17 -5.83 -2.63
N VAL A 125 2.44 -5.15 -1.75
CA VAL A 125 0.99 -4.92 -1.92
C VAL A 125 0.73 -4.05 -3.15
N GLU A 126 1.44 -2.92 -3.32
CA GLU A 126 1.28 -2.02 -4.48
C GLU A 126 1.71 -2.69 -5.79
N VAL A 127 2.80 -3.46 -5.76
CA VAL A 127 3.19 -4.27 -6.93
C VAL A 127 2.07 -5.24 -7.31
N HIS A 128 1.44 -5.89 -6.33
CA HIS A 128 0.32 -6.79 -6.60
C HIS A 128 -0.92 -6.04 -7.12
N ALA A 129 -1.24 -4.87 -6.56
CA ALA A 129 -2.34 -4.02 -7.02
C ALA A 129 -2.13 -3.62 -8.49
N SER A 130 -0.95 -3.11 -8.85
CA SER A 130 -0.63 -2.72 -10.23
C SER A 130 -0.78 -3.89 -11.22
N LEU A 131 -0.33 -5.10 -10.84
CA LEU A 131 -0.51 -6.31 -11.67
C LEU A 131 -1.97 -6.72 -11.80
N THR A 132 -2.78 -6.55 -10.76
CA THR A 132 -4.22 -6.85 -10.78
C THR A 132 -4.96 -5.91 -11.76
N TYR A 133 -4.62 -4.62 -11.76
CA TYR A 133 -5.16 -3.66 -12.73
C TYR A 133 -4.67 -3.94 -14.15
N ALA A 134 -3.40 -4.30 -14.32
CA ALA A 134 -2.86 -4.69 -15.62
C ALA A 134 -3.60 -5.91 -16.20
N GLU A 135 -3.90 -6.91 -15.37
CA GLU A 135 -4.71 -8.08 -15.79
C GLU A 135 -6.11 -7.66 -16.23
N TYR A 136 -6.79 -6.79 -15.49
CA TYR A 136 -8.10 -6.26 -15.88
C TYR A 136 -8.04 -5.54 -17.24
N LEU A 137 -7.03 -4.72 -17.46
CA LEU A 137 -6.84 -3.96 -18.70
C LEU A 137 -6.56 -4.86 -19.92
N THR A 138 -6.12 -6.10 -19.75
CA THR A 138 -6.04 -7.06 -20.88
C THR A 138 -7.42 -7.39 -21.45
N ARG A 139 -8.47 -7.32 -20.61
CA ARG A 139 -9.87 -7.57 -21.00
C ARG A 139 -10.61 -6.27 -21.36
N PHE A 140 -10.22 -5.15 -20.78
CA PHE A 140 -10.87 -3.85 -20.93
C PHE A 140 -9.84 -2.73 -21.22
N PRO A 141 -9.15 -2.76 -22.39
CA PRO A 141 -8.02 -1.87 -22.67
C PRO A 141 -8.39 -0.39 -22.76
N ASP A 142 -9.67 -0.07 -22.98
CA ASP A 142 -10.16 1.30 -23.10
C ASP A 142 -10.58 1.94 -21.78
N ASP A 143 -10.47 1.25 -20.64
CA ASP A 143 -10.78 1.81 -19.31
C ASP A 143 -9.63 2.72 -18.84
N LYS A 144 -9.68 3.98 -19.29
CA LYS A 144 -8.63 4.97 -19.01
C LYS A 144 -8.43 5.23 -17.52
N LYS A 145 -9.54 5.19 -16.72
CA LYS A 145 -9.42 5.49 -15.29
C LYS A 145 -8.70 4.36 -14.55
N ILE A 146 -8.96 3.10 -14.90
CA ILE A 146 -8.18 1.98 -14.33
C ILE A 146 -6.71 2.03 -14.80
N CYS A 147 -6.44 2.51 -16.02
CA CYS A 147 -5.07 2.71 -16.49
C CYS A 147 -4.35 3.83 -15.70
N GLU A 148 -5.03 4.92 -15.35
CA GLU A 148 -4.51 5.97 -14.46
C GLU A 148 -4.18 5.38 -13.08
N ILE A 149 -5.14 4.70 -12.45
CA ILE A 149 -4.96 4.06 -11.13
C ILE A 149 -3.78 3.08 -11.14
N MET A 150 -3.67 2.23 -12.16
CA MET A 150 -2.52 1.33 -12.31
C MET A 150 -1.18 2.08 -12.32
N ASN A 151 -1.11 3.25 -12.98
CA ASN A 151 0.10 4.06 -13.00
C ASN A 151 0.39 4.71 -11.64
N ASP A 152 -0.65 5.09 -10.90
CA ASP A 152 -0.52 5.61 -9.55
C ASP A 152 0.06 4.52 -8.60
N GLU A 153 -0.40 3.25 -8.71
CA GLU A 153 0.18 2.13 -7.95
C GLU A 153 1.67 1.88 -8.29
N ILE A 154 2.02 2.03 -9.58
CA ILE A 154 3.43 1.96 -10.02
C ILE A 154 4.26 3.07 -9.34
N GLN A 155 3.73 4.28 -9.25
CA GLN A 155 4.37 5.38 -8.54
C GLN A 155 4.49 5.08 -7.04
N HIS A 156 3.42 4.57 -6.40
CA HIS A 156 3.42 4.23 -4.97
C HIS A 156 4.52 3.23 -4.62
N PHE A 157 4.66 2.13 -5.35
CA PHE A 157 5.73 1.19 -5.04
C PHE A 157 7.14 1.75 -5.30
N GLN A 158 7.32 2.68 -6.25
CA GLN A 158 8.59 3.37 -6.46
C GLN A 158 8.93 4.30 -5.28
N GLU A 159 7.95 5.05 -4.77
CA GLU A 159 8.08 5.91 -3.59
C GLU A 159 8.37 5.10 -2.32
N LEU A 160 7.72 3.94 -2.16
CA LEU A 160 8.02 3.01 -1.06
C LEU A 160 9.43 2.42 -1.16
N ALA A 161 9.91 2.13 -2.38
CA ALA A 161 11.30 1.71 -2.58
C ALA A 161 12.28 2.83 -2.20
N GLU A 162 11.94 4.10 -2.45
CA GLU A 162 12.72 5.24 -1.98
C GLU A 162 12.67 5.39 -0.46
N ALA A 163 11.50 5.26 0.16
CA ALA A 163 11.35 5.28 1.62
C ALA A 163 12.20 4.19 2.29
N ILE A 164 12.27 2.98 1.72
CA ILE A 164 13.15 1.91 2.20
C ILE A 164 14.62 2.34 2.14
N ARG A 165 15.03 3.03 1.08
CA ARG A 165 16.40 3.52 0.92
C ARG A 165 16.76 4.60 1.94
N LEU A 166 15.83 5.52 2.19
CA LEU A 166 16.03 6.62 3.14
C LEU A 166 16.21 6.14 4.59
N ILE A 167 15.52 5.08 4.99
CA ILE A 167 15.61 4.52 6.35
C ILE A 167 16.69 3.43 6.50
N ASP A 168 17.41 3.10 5.44
CA ASP A 168 18.49 2.10 5.43
C ASP A 168 19.84 2.74 5.06
N PRO A 169 20.58 3.28 6.07
CA PRO A 169 21.83 4.00 5.84
C PRO A 169 22.89 3.19 5.07
N ASP A 170 22.91 1.87 5.28
CA ASP A 170 23.89 0.99 4.62
C ASP A 170 23.63 0.87 3.11
N ARG A 171 22.37 1.01 2.68
CA ARG A 171 22.00 1.01 1.26
C ARG A 171 22.23 2.35 0.57
N LEU A 172 22.09 3.46 1.28
CA LEU A 172 22.43 4.78 0.75
C LEU A 172 23.92 4.84 0.38
N THR A 173 24.79 4.34 1.25
CA THR A 173 26.24 4.30 1.00
C THR A 173 26.64 3.40 -0.17
N VAL A 174 25.92 2.33 -0.43
CA VAL A 174 26.19 1.41 -1.56
C VAL A 174 25.76 2.04 -2.89
N LYS A 175 24.63 2.78 -2.93
CA LYS A 175 24.14 3.40 -4.18
C LYS A 175 24.86 4.68 -4.57
N GLU A 176 25.28 5.49 -3.61
CA GLU A 176 26.13 6.67 -3.90
C GLU A 176 27.47 6.28 -4.52
N LYS A 177 27.95 5.04 -4.28
CA LYS A 177 29.16 4.49 -4.92
C LYS A 177 28.91 3.96 -6.33
N GLU A 178 27.68 3.65 -6.70
CA GLU A 178 27.31 3.11 -8.01
C GLU A 178 26.90 4.18 -9.05
N PHE A 179 26.62 5.41 -8.61
CA PHE A 179 26.35 6.55 -9.49
C PHE A 179 27.48 7.57 -9.39
N PRO A 180 28.50 7.49 -10.25
CA PRO A 180 29.46 8.59 -10.37
C PRO A 180 28.72 9.84 -10.87
N ALA A 181 29.01 10.97 -10.25
CA ALA A 181 28.49 12.30 -10.57
C ALA A 181 28.70 12.68 -12.05
#